data_72ac9f0ee06300048fa92ce54ef4bebe
#
_entry.id   72ac9f0ee06300048fa92ce54ef4bebe
#
_cell.length_a   1.000
_cell.length_b   1.000
_cell.length_c   1.000
_cell.angle_alpha   90.00
_cell.angle_beta   90.00
_cell.angle_gamma   90.00
#
_symmetry.space_group_name_H-M   'P 1'
#
loop_
_entity.id
_entity.type
_entity.pdbx_description
1 polymer ?
#
loop_
_entity_poly.entity_id
_entity_poly.type
_entity_poly.pdbx_seq_one_letter_code
_entity_poly.pdbx_strand_id
1 'polypeptide(L)'
;MKRNNLAKHITGFLGVYLPHERNVSSNTIATYRDSFISFFSYLRDEKELKIEKATLSDINKDNVDDYLRWLVEKQGNSIATRNNRLAAIHSFVSYLRYDCIEQSDQWQTVMSIRSLKKEHPIPAHFTKEGIKLLLKQPDGSSYKELRHLAVLALMYDTGCRVQELADLPVESLRIQYKPYSTKIYGKGRKVRVVPLSDHVVEILKKSLLTD
;
A
#
# COMPACT_ATOMS: atom_id res chain seq x y z
N MET A 1 38.77 9.16 1.61
CA MET A 1 37.62 8.23 1.65
C MET A 1 36.39 8.98 1.17
N LYS A 2 35.88 8.72 -0.07
CA LYS A 2 34.59 9.27 -0.49
C LYS A 2 33.53 8.67 0.44
N ARG A 3 32.90 9.51 1.26
CA ARG A 3 31.77 9.10 2.13
C ARG A 3 30.73 8.44 1.25
N ASN A 4 30.28 7.25 1.63
CA ASN A 4 29.21 6.53 0.95
C ASN A 4 27.93 7.40 0.97
N ASN A 5 27.65 8.08 -0.12
CA ASN A 5 26.53 8.99 -0.22
C ASN A 5 25.17 8.27 -0.35
N LEU A 6 25.16 6.95 -0.61
CA LEU A 6 23.93 6.17 -0.82
C LEU A 6 22.99 6.25 0.38
N ALA A 7 23.50 5.96 1.59
CA ALA A 7 22.69 6.00 2.81
C ALA A 7 22.08 7.39 3.05
N LYS A 8 22.86 8.47 2.80
CA LYS A 8 22.39 9.85 2.90
C LYS A 8 21.23 10.12 1.93
N HIS A 9 21.39 9.71 0.67
CA HIS A 9 20.34 9.92 -0.34
C HIS A 9 19.09 9.09 -0.05
N ILE A 10 19.21 7.83 0.40
CA ILE A 10 18.05 7.03 0.81
C ILE A 10 17.32 7.67 1.99
N THR A 11 18.06 8.13 3.00
CA THR A 11 17.47 8.82 4.15
C THR A 11 16.78 10.12 3.74
N GLY A 12 17.41 10.93 2.89
CA GLY A 12 16.81 12.16 2.35
C GLY A 12 15.55 11.87 1.53
N PHE A 13 15.60 10.86 0.67
CA PHE A 13 14.47 10.44 -0.15
C PHE A 13 13.26 10.00 0.69
N LEU A 14 13.46 9.04 1.61
CA LEU A 14 12.38 8.47 2.41
C LEU A 14 11.88 9.43 3.51
N GLY A 15 12.79 10.20 4.12
CA GLY A 15 12.48 11.03 5.29
C GLY A 15 12.14 12.48 4.97
N VAL A 16 12.57 13.02 3.82
CA VAL A 16 12.33 14.42 3.45
C VAL A 16 11.57 14.54 2.15
N TYR A 17 12.12 14.04 1.05
CA TYR A 17 11.55 14.23 -0.28
C TYR A 17 10.14 13.64 -0.41
N LEU A 18 9.95 12.37 -0.05
CA LEU A 18 8.63 11.72 -0.18
C LEU A 18 7.56 12.35 0.71
N PRO A 19 7.78 12.58 2.03
CA PRO A 19 6.75 13.14 2.88
C PRO A 19 6.50 14.63 2.64
N HIS A 20 7.53 15.44 2.47
CA HIS A 20 7.41 16.89 2.47
C HIS A 20 7.27 17.50 1.07
N GLU A 21 8.03 17.02 0.07
CA GLU A 21 7.99 17.58 -1.27
C GLU A 21 6.94 16.89 -2.16
N ARG A 22 6.75 15.57 -1.98
CA ARG A 22 5.80 14.79 -2.78
C ARG A 22 4.47 14.53 -2.07
N ASN A 23 4.39 14.87 -0.78
CA ASN A 23 3.19 14.64 0.07
C ASN A 23 2.64 13.20 -0.05
N VAL A 24 3.55 12.22 -0.06
CA VAL A 24 3.22 10.81 -0.23
C VAL A 24 2.76 10.23 1.10
N SER A 25 1.76 9.34 1.07
CA SER A 25 1.24 8.69 2.29
C SER A 25 2.29 7.81 2.99
N SER A 26 2.19 7.67 4.31
CA SER A 26 3.05 6.80 5.12
C SER A 26 3.10 5.36 4.60
N ASN A 27 1.98 4.82 4.14
CA ASN A 27 1.90 3.47 3.55
C ASN A 27 2.73 3.36 2.26
N THR A 28 2.74 4.41 1.41
CA THR A 28 3.57 4.42 0.20
C THR A 28 5.05 4.52 0.57
N ILE A 29 5.41 5.35 1.56
CA ILE A 29 6.79 5.46 2.07
C ILE A 29 7.26 4.11 2.61
N ALA A 30 6.43 3.41 3.40
CA ALA A 30 6.72 2.06 3.88
C ALA A 30 6.95 1.07 2.73
N THR A 31 6.08 1.10 1.70
CA THR A 31 6.23 0.25 0.50
C THR A 31 7.55 0.53 -0.25
N TYR A 32 7.95 1.79 -0.33
CA TYR A 32 9.22 2.15 -0.97
C TYR A 32 10.41 1.72 -0.12
N ARG A 33 10.36 1.93 1.19
CA ARG A 33 11.38 1.42 2.12
C ARG A 33 11.56 -0.10 1.97
N ASP A 34 10.47 -0.86 1.97
CA ASP A 34 10.50 -2.32 1.80
C ASP A 34 11.03 -2.74 0.42
N SER A 35 10.85 -1.89 -0.60
CA SER A 35 11.44 -2.10 -1.92
C SER A 35 12.96 -1.99 -1.88
N PHE A 36 13.51 -1.02 -1.17
CA PHE A 36 14.97 -0.88 -0.99
C PHE A 36 15.54 -1.99 -0.11
N ILE A 37 14.86 -2.36 0.98
CA ILE A 37 15.29 -3.49 1.80
C ILE A 37 15.41 -4.75 0.93
N SER A 38 14.40 -5.04 0.11
CA SER A 38 14.40 -6.20 -0.80
C SER A 38 15.53 -6.13 -1.83
N PHE A 39 15.75 -4.95 -2.46
CA PHE A 39 16.81 -4.77 -3.44
C PHE A 39 18.22 -4.94 -2.84
N PHE A 40 18.46 -4.34 -1.68
CA PHE A 40 19.76 -4.48 -1.02
C PHE A 40 19.99 -5.87 -0.42
N SER A 41 18.94 -6.56 0.03
CA SER A 41 19.03 -7.97 0.40
C SER A 41 19.44 -8.83 -0.80
N TYR A 42 18.82 -8.60 -1.97
CA TYR A 42 19.24 -9.28 -3.21
C TYR A 42 20.70 -9.01 -3.55
N LEU A 43 21.18 -7.77 -3.49
CA LEU A 43 22.59 -7.44 -3.77
C LEU A 43 23.54 -8.13 -2.78
N ARG A 44 23.15 -8.24 -1.52
CA ARG A 44 23.93 -8.94 -0.49
C ARG A 44 23.97 -10.44 -0.75
N ASP A 45 22.83 -11.06 -0.99
CA ASP A 45 22.67 -12.52 -0.96
C ASP A 45 23.02 -13.18 -2.31
N GLU A 46 22.70 -12.52 -3.43
CA GLU A 46 22.91 -13.06 -4.78
C GLU A 46 24.13 -12.45 -5.50
N LYS A 47 24.55 -11.24 -5.11
CA LYS A 47 25.73 -10.57 -5.71
C LYS A 47 26.89 -10.45 -4.72
N GLU A 48 26.77 -11.02 -3.51
CA GLU A 48 27.79 -11.01 -2.46
C GLU A 48 28.30 -9.59 -2.10
N LEU A 49 27.48 -8.56 -2.36
CA LEU A 49 27.84 -7.17 -2.10
C LEU A 49 27.73 -6.87 -0.60
N LYS A 50 28.84 -6.44 0.01
CA LYS A 50 28.80 -5.93 1.38
C LYS A 50 28.01 -4.61 1.41
N ILE A 51 26.89 -4.55 2.12
CA ILE A 51 25.97 -3.40 2.10
C ILE A 51 26.65 -2.11 2.59
N GLU A 52 27.61 -2.21 3.50
CA GLU A 52 28.38 -1.07 3.99
C GLU A 52 29.27 -0.44 2.88
N LYS A 53 29.53 -1.20 1.82
CA LYS A 53 30.30 -0.76 0.65
C LYS A 53 29.41 -0.37 -0.53
N ALA A 54 28.10 -0.61 -0.43
CA ALA A 54 27.16 -0.28 -1.51
C ALA A 54 27.19 1.23 -1.80
N THR A 55 27.16 1.57 -3.07
CA THR A 55 27.26 2.93 -3.59
C THR A 55 26.10 3.23 -4.56
N LEU A 56 25.99 4.45 -5.00
CA LEU A 56 25.03 4.82 -6.04
C LEU A 56 25.29 4.08 -7.37
N SER A 57 26.53 3.69 -7.65
CA SER A 57 26.89 2.94 -8.85
C SER A 57 26.31 1.52 -8.88
N ASP A 58 25.93 0.95 -7.73
CA ASP A 58 25.30 -0.36 -7.63
C ASP A 58 23.81 -0.32 -8.03
N ILE A 59 23.23 0.87 -8.12
CA ILE A 59 21.87 1.07 -8.67
C ILE A 59 22.00 1.28 -10.18
N ASN A 60 22.48 0.29 -10.89
CA ASN A 60 22.63 0.31 -12.34
C ASN A 60 21.59 -0.62 -13.02
N LYS A 61 21.51 -0.52 -14.34
CA LYS A 61 20.51 -1.25 -15.11
C LYS A 61 20.64 -2.77 -14.91
N ASP A 62 21.85 -3.30 -14.94
CA ASP A 62 22.09 -4.76 -14.87
C ASP A 62 21.66 -5.31 -13.51
N ASN A 63 22.04 -4.67 -12.42
CA ASN A 63 21.63 -5.07 -11.08
C ASN A 63 20.13 -4.96 -10.89
N VAL A 64 19.48 -3.91 -11.44
CA VAL A 64 18.03 -3.74 -11.34
C VAL A 64 17.30 -4.77 -12.20
N ASP A 65 17.72 -5.02 -13.44
CA ASP A 65 17.11 -6.03 -14.32
C ASP A 65 17.24 -7.45 -13.72
N ASP A 66 18.43 -7.81 -13.22
CA ASP A 66 18.66 -9.09 -12.56
C ASP A 66 17.81 -9.24 -11.28
N TYR A 67 17.72 -8.19 -10.46
CA TYR A 67 16.85 -8.18 -9.30
C TYR A 67 15.38 -8.40 -9.66
N LEU A 68 14.90 -7.70 -10.68
CA LEU A 68 13.51 -7.83 -11.12
C LEU A 68 13.20 -9.22 -11.68
N ARG A 69 14.17 -9.86 -12.32
CA ARG A 69 14.08 -11.25 -12.77
C ARG A 69 14.07 -12.22 -11.59
N TRP A 70 14.99 -12.03 -10.64
CA TRP A 70 15.08 -12.83 -9.41
C TRP A 70 13.78 -12.79 -8.60
N LEU A 71 13.12 -11.62 -8.50
CA LEU A 71 11.82 -11.51 -7.83
C LEU A 71 10.76 -12.44 -8.40
N VAL A 72 10.72 -12.59 -9.73
CA VAL A 72 9.71 -13.42 -10.40
C VAL A 72 10.13 -14.89 -10.39
N GLU A 73 11.35 -15.18 -10.83
CA GLU A 73 11.81 -16.56 -11.10
C GLU A 73 12.21 -17.31 -9.82
N LYS A 74 12.84 -16.64 -8.86
CA LYS A 74 13.34 -17.26 -7.62
C LYS A 74 12.39 -17.05 -6.44
N GLN A 75 11.81 -15.85 -6.30
CA GLN A 75 10.94 -15.51 -5.18
C GLN A 75 9.45 -15.76 -5.44
N GLY A 76 9.06 -16.13 -6.67
CA GLY A 76 7.67 -16.36 -7.05
C GLY A 76 6.76 -15.14 -6.95
N ASN A 77 7.32 -13.92 -6.96
CA ASN A 77 6.54 -12.70 -6.86
C ASN A 77 5.71 -12.45 -8.13
N SER A 78 4.54 -11.85 -7.95
CA SER A 78 3.68 -11.45 -9.06
C SER A 78 4.32 -10.31 -9.89
N ILE A 79 3.91 -10.21 -11.16
CA ILE A 79 4.28 -9.09 -12.04
C ILE A 79 3.89 -7.73 -11.43
N ALA A 80 2.79 -7.67 -10.66
CA ALA A 80 2.40 -6.47 -9.95
C ALA A 80 3.42 -6.07 -8.89
N THR A 81 3.90 -7.02 -8.09
CA THR A 81 4.94 -6.79 -7.08
C THR A 81 6.24 -6.34 -7.74
N ARG A 82 6.67 -7.04 -8.79
CA ARG A 82 7.85 -6.67 -9.59
C ARG A 82 7.75 -5.22 -10.10
N ASN A 83 6.62 -4.83 -10.68
CA ASN A 83 6.42 -3.48 -11.20
C ASN A 83 6.37 -2.42 -10.08
N ASN A 84 5.80 -2.74 -8.93
CA ASN A 84 5.80 -1.85 -7.75
C ASN A 84 7.23 -1.61 -7.23
N ARG A 85 8.09 -2.65 -7.22
CA ARG A 85 9.50 -2.52 -6.84
C ARG A 85 10.27 -1.64 -7.83
N LEU A 86 10.03 -1.83 -9.13
CA LEU A 86 10.59 -0.98 -10.18
C LEU A 86 10.15 0.49 -10.02
N ALA A 87 8.87 0.73 -9.73
CA ALA A 87 8.36 2.08 -9.54
C ALA A 87 9.05 2.80 -8.35
N ALA A 88 9.36 2.10 -7.27
CA ALA A 88 10.12 2.64 -6.15
C ALA A 88 11.55 3.04 -6.55
N ILE A 89 12.24 2.17 -7.32
CA ILE A 89 13.58 2.46 -7.85
C ILE A 89 13.54 3.64 -8.80
N HIS A 90 12.60 3.69 -9.74
CA HIS A 90 12.44 4.82 -10.67
C HIS A 90 12.16 6.13 -9.93
N SER A 91 11.34 6.11 -8.88
CA SER A 91 11.08 7.31 -8.07
C SER A 91 12.35 7.82 -7.38
N PHE A 92 13.18 6.91 -6.87
CA PHE A 92 14.46 7.27 -6.26
C PHE A 92 15.47 7.79 -7.29
N VAL A 93 15.59 7.12 -8.43
CA VAL A 93 16.45 7.60 -9.53
C VAL A 93 16.01 8.98 -10.01
N SER A 94 14.70 9.23 -10.10
CA SER A 94 14.18 10.55 -10.44
C SER A 94 14.58 11.62 -9.43
N TYR A 95 14.60 11.28 -8.13
CA TYR A 95 15.11 12.16 -7.07
C TYR A 95 16.61 12.43 -7.23
N LEU A 96 17.42 11.39 -7.51
CA LEU A 96 18.87 11.51 -7.66
C LEU A 96 19.30 12.35 -8.87
N ARG A 97 18.50 12.41 -9.92
CA ARG A 97 18.83 13.17 -11.15
C ARG A 97 19.10 14.65 -10.92
N TYR A 98 18.54 15.22 -9.86
CA TYR A 98 18.78 16.63 -9.52
C TYR A 98 20.10 16.83 -8.77
N ASP A 99 20.51 15.89 -7.93
CA ASP A 99 21.67 16.02 -7.05
C ASP A 99 22.93 15.35 -7.61
N CYS A 100 22.77 14.35 -8.50
CA CYS A 100 23.84 13.47 -8.98
C CYS A 100 23.93 13.49 -10.50
N ILE A 101 24.20 14.69 -11.07
CA ILE A 101 24.25 14.91 -12.53
C ILE A 101 25.40 14.11 -13.18
N GLU A 102 26.50 13.89 -12.48
CA GLU A 102 27.66 13.12 -12.99
C GLU A 102 27.31 11.67 -13.39
N GLN A 103 26.20 11.12 -12.88
CA GLN A 103 25.71 9.76 -13.15
C GLN A 103 24.48 9.78 -14.09
N SER A 104 24.27 10.84 -14.84
CA SER A 104 23.07 11.05 -15.68
C SER A 104 22.82 9.88 -16.64
N ASP A 105 23.86 9.36 -17.28
CA ASP A 105 23.74 8.23 -18.21
C ASP A 105 23.28 6.95 -17.51
N GLN A 106 23.81 6.68 -16.31
CA GLN A 106 23.37 5.56 -15.49
C GLN A 106 21.89 5.70 -15.14
N TRP A 107 21.46 6.87 -14.70
CA TRP A 107 20.04 7.13 -14.36
C TRP A 107 19.13 6.95 -15.57
N GLN A 108 19.56 7.39 -16.74
CA GLN A 108 18.79 7.22 -17.97
C GLN A 108 18.63 5.74 -18.34
N THR A 109 19.68 4.94 -18.20
CA THR A 109 19.62 3.48 -18.49
C THR A 109 18.69 2.76 -17.49
N VAL A 110 18.73 3.08 -16.19
CA VAL A 110 17.79 2.53 -15.20
C VAL A 110 16.36 2.93 -15.53
N MET A 111 16.12 4.20 -15.88
CA MET A 111 14.79 4.69 -16.24
C MET A 111 14.23 4.08 -17.53
N SER A 112 15.09 3.50 -18.39
CA SER A 112 14.67 2.80 -19.62
C SER A 112 14.03 1.43 -19.36
N ILE A 113 14.19 0.87 -18.15
CA ILE A 113 13.58 -0.41 -17.76
C ILE A 113 12.06 -0.29 -17.75
N ARG A 114 11.38 -1.13 -18.51
CA ARG A 114 9.92 -1.04 -18.65
C ARG A 114 9.19 -1.91 -17.64
N SER A 115 8.02 -1.44 -17.22
CA SER A 115 7.04 -2.27 -16.54
C SER A 115 6.53 -3.37 -17.46
N LEU A 116 6.38 -4.57 -16.92
CA LEU A 116 5.78 -5.68 -17.64
C LEU A 116 4.27 -5.53 -17.69
N LYS A 117 3.64 -6.00 -18.77
CA LYS A 117 2.19 -6.04 -18.91
C LYS A 117 1.61 -6.93 -17.80
N LYS A 118 0.66 -6.38 -17.06
CA LYS A 118 -0.05 -7.11 -16.01
C LYS A 118 -1.33 -7.68 -16.59
N GLU A 119 -1.57 -8.95 -16.34
CA GLU A 119 -2.89 -9.53 -16.53
C GLU A 119 -3.84 -9.00 -15.46
N HIS A 120 -5.05 -8.64 -15.88
CA HIS A 120 -6.12 -8.23 -14.99
C HIS A 120 -7.18 -9.33 -15.00
N PRO A 121 -7.03 -10.36 -14.15
CA PRO A 121 -8.09 -11.34 -14.03
C PRO A 121 -9.37 -10.65 -13.57
N ILE A 122 -10.49 -11.11 -14.12
CA ILE A 122 -11.81 -10.62 -13.67
C ILE A 122 -11.94 -11.00 -12.19
N PRO A 123 -12.14 -10.03 -11.29
CA PRO A 123 -12.31 -10.34 -9.87
C PRO A 123 -13.51 -11.25 -9.66
N ALA A 124 -13.36 -12.29 -8.85
CA ALA A 124 -14.49 -13.09 -8.41
C ALA A 124 -15.42 -12.22 -7.55
N HIS A 125 -16.69 -12.24 -7.85
CA HIS A 125 -17.72 -11.53 -7.10
C HIS A 125 -18.51 -12.50 -6.25
N PHE A 126 -18.87 -12.09 -5.05
CA PHE A 126 -19.86 -12.82 -4.28
C PHE A 126 -21.24 -12.72 -4.93
N THR A 127 -21.95 -13.84 -4.99
CA THR A 127 -23.39 -13.80 -5.31
C THR A 127 -24.17 -13.19 -4.15
N LYS A 128 -25.41 -12.79 -4.38
CA LYS A 128 -26.28 -12.28 -3.30
C LYS A 128 -26.47 -13.34 -2.20
N GLU A 129 -26.58 -14.59 -2.59
CA GLU A 129 -26.70 -15.75 -1.69
C GLU A 129 -25.41 -15.93 -0.88
N GLY A 130 -24.25 -15.82 -1.52
CA GLY A 130 -22.95 -15.89 -0.85
C GLY A 130 -22.79 -14.79 0.20
N ILE A 131 -23.19 -13.54 -0.11
CA ILE A 131 -23.18 -12.45 0.88
C ILE A 131 -24.14 -12.71 2.03
N LYS A 132 -25.36 -13.20 1.76
CA LYS A 132 -26.30 -13.58 2.83
C LYS A 132 -25.74 -14.66 3.75
N LEU A 133 -25.06 -15.65 3.21
CA LEU A 133 -24.37 -16.68 4.01
C LEU A 133 -23.25 -16.10 4.84
N LEU A 134 -22.43 -15.21 4.26
CA LEU A 134 -21.35 -14.52 4.97
C LEU A 134 -21.87 -13.70 6.15
N LEU A 135 -22.93 -12.92 5.95
CA LEU A 135 -23.55 -12.09 6.99
C LEU A 135 -24.26 -12.90 8.09
N LYS A 136 -24.57 -14.17 7.83
CA LYS A 136 -25.14 -15.08 8.83
C LYS A 136 -24.08 -15.80 9.68
N GLN A 137 -22.79 -15.74 9.31
CA GLN A 137 -21.73 -16.43 10.06
C GLN A 137 -21.57 -15.87 11.48
N PRO A 138 -21.49 -14.55 11.70
CA PRO A 138 -21.51 -14.00 13.05
C PRO A 138 -22.95 -14.11 13.61
N ASP A 139 -23.15 -14.88 14.68
CA ASP A 139 -24.47 -15.10 15.29
C ASP A 139 -24.88 -14.00 16.29
N GLY A 140 -23.95 -13.09 16.61
CA GLY A 140 -24.17 -12.01 17.56
C GLY A 140 -24.27 -12.45 19.03
N SER A 141 -23.90 -13.69 19.35
CA SER A 141 -23.99 -14.26 20.71
C SER A 141 -22.97 -13.68 21.68
N SER A 142 -21.88 -13.11 21.17
CA SER A 142 -20.84 -12.47 21.96
C SER A 142 -20.52 -11.08 21.40
N TYR A 143 -19.86 -10.26 22.21
CA TYR A 143 -19.34 -8.95 21.77
C TYR A 143 -18.50 -9.05 20.49
N LYS A 144 -17.62 -10.06 20.43
CA LYS A 144 -16.76 -10.30 19.24
C LYS A 144 -17.58 -10.60 17.99
N GLU A 145 -18.60 -11.48 18.12
CA GLU A 145 -19.48 -11.83 17.00
C GLU A 145 -20.32 -10.64 16.53
N LEU A 146 -20.86 -9.86 17.48
CA LEU A 146 -21.61 -8.66 17.19
C LEU A 146 -20.76 -7.60 16.47
N ARG A 147 -19.50 -7.42 16.89
CA ARG A 147 -18.54 -6.55 16.21
C ARG A 147 -18.24 -7.02 14.80
N HIS A 148 -18.05 -8.35 14.60
CA HIS A 148 -17.82 -8.89 13.25
C HIS A 148 -19.04 -8.64 12.35
N LEU A 149 -20.24 -8.84 12.86
CA LEU A 149 -21.46 -8.57 12.13
C LEU A 149 -21.57 -7.09 11.75
N ALA A 150 -21.29 -6.18 12.67
CA ALA A 150 -21.32 -4.74 12.44
C ALA A 150 -20.31 -4.32 11.33
N VAL A 151 -19.09 -4.86 11.38
CA VAL A 151 -18.03 -4.63 10.38
C VAL A 151 -18.49 -5.09 9.00
N LEU A 152 -18.96 -6.34 8.88
CA LEU A 152 -19.38 -6.93 7.60
C LEU A 152 -20.62 -6.20 7.04
N ALA A 153 -21.59 -5.90 7.89
CA ALA A 153 -22.81 -5.20 7.49
C ALA A 153 -22.50 -3.77 7.00
N LEU A 154 -21.64 -3.04 7.71
CA LEU A 154 -21.23 -1.69 7.33
C LEU A 154 -20.42 -1.69 6.02
N MET A 155 -19.52 -2.65 5.82
CA MET A 155 -18.80 -2.80 4.56
C MET A 155 -19.74 -3.07 3.38
N TYR A 156 -20.72 -3.94 3.57
CA TYR A 156 -21.69 -4.28 2.53
C TYR A 156 -22.57 -3.08 2.16
N ASP A 157 -23.08 -2.37 3.16
CA ASP A 157 -24.01 -1.25 2.99
C ASP A 157 -23.33 -0.03 2.32
N THR A 158 -22.07 0.23 2.68
CA THR A 158 -21.34 1.45 2.26
C THR A 158 -20.36 1.25 1.12
N GLY A 159 -19.96 0.02 0.83
CA GLY A 159 -18.88 -0.28 -0.11
C GLY A 159 -17.53 0.33 0.28
N CYS A 160 -17.30 0.56 1.58
CA CYS A 160 -16.04 1.11 2.06
C CYS A 160 -14.90 0.08 1.96
N ARG A 161 -13.67 0.58 1.77
CA ARG A 161 -12.48 -0.27 1.81
C ARG A 161 -12.17 -0.68 3.25
N VAL A 162 -11.50 -1.83 3.43
CA VAL A 162 -11.11 -2.31 4.75
C VAL A 162 -10.36 -1.24 5.56
N GLN A 163 -9.42 -0.52 4.93
CA GLN A 163 -8.67 0.54 5.61
C GLN A 163 -9.55 1.74 5.95
N GLU A 164 -10.48 2.12 5.07
CA GLU A 164 -11.43 3.21 5.34
C GLU A 164 -12.34 2.89 6.52
N LEU A 165 -12.68 1.61 6.70
CA LEU A 165 -13.46 1.14 7.85
C LEU A 165 -12.60 1.10 9.13
N ALA A 166 -11.37 0.60 9.04
CA ALA A 166 -10.45 0.53 10.20
C ALA A 166 -10.14 1.91 10.77
N ASP A 167 -10.06 2.91 9.89
CA ASP A 167 -9.77 4.31 10.24
C ASP A 167 -11.06 5.13 10.51
N LEU A 168 -12.25 4.50 10.48
CA LEU A 168 -13.53 5.22 10.62
C LEU A 168 -13.77 5.59 12.08
N PRO A 169 -13.77 6.89 12.44
CA PRO A 169 -14.10 7.30 13.79
C PRO A 169 -15.62 7.18 14.06
N VAL A 170 -15.97 6.83 15.28
CA VAL A 170 -17.38 6.65 15.69
C VAL A 170 -18.20 7.92 15.45
N GLU A 171 -17.60 9.09 15.63
CA GLU A 171 -18.20 10.40 15.42
C GLU A 171 -18.61 10.65 13.96
N SER A 172 -18.06 9.86 13.03
CA SER A 172 -18.44 9.90 11.60
C SER A 172 -19.78 9.23 11.33
N LEU A 173 -20.32 8.48 12.29
CA LEU A 173 -21.59 7.77 12.20
C LEU A 173 -22.75 8.65 12.65
N ARG A 174 -23.59 9.10 11.75
CA ARG A 174 -24.85 9.78 12.05
C ARG A 174 -25.96 8.75 12.16
N ILE A 175 -26.11 8.13 13.34
CA ILE A 175 -27.05 7.02 13.58
C ILE A 175 -28.15 7.34 14.62
N GLN A 176 -28.18 8.56 15.16
CA GLN A 176 -29.16 8.95 16.17
C GLN A 176 -30.50 9.35 15.53
N TYR A 177 -30.45 10.13 14.46
CA TYR A 177 -31.63 10.68 13.77
C TYR A 177 -31.54 10.47 12.27
N LYS A 178 -32.68 10.20 11.62
CA LYS A 178 -32.77 10.09 10.15
C LYS A 178 -32.57 11.45 9.49
N PRO A 179 -31.99 11.49 8.27
CA PRO A 179 -31.47 10.36 7.51
C PRO A 179 -30.13 9.87 8.09
N TYR A 180 -30.02 8.55 8.27
CA TYR A 180 -28.79 7.92 8.76
C TYR A 180 -27.69 7.97 7.68
N SER A 181 -26.46 8.24 8.09
CA SER A 181 -25.34 8.34 7.15
C SER A 181 -24.00 8.18 7.88
N THR A 182 -22.95 7.92 7.11
CA THR A 182 -21.58 7.96 7.61
C THR A 182 -20.69 8.78 6.68
N LYS A 183 -19.67 9.45 7.25
CA LYS A 183 -18.61 10.14 6.52
C LYS A 183 -17.42 9.21 6.39
N ILE A 184 -17.03 8.86 5.15
CA ILE A 184 -15.91 7.98 4.86
C ILE A 184 -14.79 8.80 4.24
N TYR A 185 -13.59 8.67 4.81
CA TYR A 185 -12.37 9.32 4.35
C TYR A 185 -11.59 8.38 3.44
N GLY A 186 -11.57 8.67 2.16
CA GLY A 186 -10.91 7.85 1.15
C GLY A 186 -9.50 8.32 0.78
N LYS A 187 -8.89 7.60 -0.16
CA LYS A 187 -7.56 7.92 -0.69
C LYS A 187 -7.49 9.37 -1.21
N GLY A 188 -6.44 10.08 -0.86
CA GLY A 188 -6.23 11.48 -1.26
C GLY A 188 -7.08 12.48 -0.47
N ARG A 189 -7.47 12.13 0.76
CA ARG A 189 -8.32 12.96 1.66
C ARG A 189 -9.70 13.29 1.08
N LYS A 190 -10.17 12.50 0.13
CA LYS A 190 -11.53 12.65 -0.41
C LYS A 190 -12.54 12.16 0.61
N VAL A 191 -13.54 12.98 0.90
CA VAL A 191 -14.64 12.64 1.82
C VAL A 191 -15.89 12.33 1.01
N ARG A 192 -16.57 11.22 1.35
CA ARG A 192 -17.90 10.92 0.84
C ARG A 192 -18.86 10.66 1.98
N VAL A 193 -20.09 11.10 1.82
CA VAL A 193 -21.19 10.78 2.74
C VAL A 193 -22.00 9.66 2.10
N VAL A 194 -22.19 8.58 2.86
CA VAL A 194 -22.93 7.41 2.40
C VAL A 194 -24.14 7.21 3.32
N PRO A 195 -25.36 7.04 2.76
CA PRO A 195 -26.53 6.72 3.57
C PRO A 195 -26.37 5.33 4.18
N LEU A 196 -26.98 5.13 5.35
CA LEU A 196 -27.01 3.84 6.06
C LEU A 196 -28.45 3.32 6.12
N SER A 197 -28.61 2.02 5.88
CA SER A 197 -29.90 1.34 6.03
C SER A 197 -30.29 1.22 7.50
N ASP A 198 -31.61 1.16 7.77
CA ASP A 198 -32.15 1.00 9.12
C ASP A 198 -31.58 -0.26 9.80
N HIS A 199 -31.47 -1.35 9.07
CA HIS A 199 -30.94 -2.63 9.57
C HIS A 199 -29.49 -2.53 10.03
N VAL A 200 -28.62 -1.87 9.26
CA VAL A 200 -27.20 -1.67 9.65
C VAL A 200 -27.10 -0.77 10.88
N VAL A 201 -27.95 0.25 10.97
CA VAL A 201 -27.96 1.14 12.14
C VAL A 201 -28.39 0.39 13.41
N GLU A 202 -29.33 -0.55 13.34
CA GLU A 202 -29.70 -1.39 14.48
C GLU A 202 -28.53 -2.26 14.96
N ILE A 203 -27.80 -2.88 14.03
CA ILE A 203 -26.59 -3.68 14.36
C ILE A 203 -25.51 -2.79 15.00
N LEU A 204 -25.26 -1.62 14.42
CA LEU A 204 -24.27 -0.66 14.94
C LEU A 204 -24.63 -0.19 16.36
N LYS A 205 -25.88 0.18 16.60
CA LYS A 205 -26.34 0.58 17.94
C LYS A 205 -26.13 -0.53 18.97
N LYS A 206 -26.47 -1.78 18.65
CA LYS A 206 -26.22 -2.92 19.52
C LYS A 206 -24.73 -3.11 19.80
N SER A 207 -23.88 -3.05 18.77
CA SER A 207 -22.44 -3.21 18.92
C SER A 207 -21.78 -2.10 19.75
N LEU A 208 -22.24 -0.85 19.64
CA LEU A 208 -21.69 0.29 20.36
C LEU A 208 -22.21 0.40 21.82
N LEU A 209 -23.35 -0.25 22.15
CA LEU A 209 -23.89 -0.24 23.51
C LEU A 209 -23.34 -1.38 24.39
N THR A 210 -22.61 -2.31 23.78
CA THR A 210 -22.07 -3.49 24.49
C THR A 210 -20.60 -3.30 24.89
N ASP A 211 -20.02 -2.13 24.53
CA ASP A 211 -18.68 -1.68 24.91
C ASP A 211 -18.77 -0.84 26.20
#